data_a6ca93dde4d6e60702b1ad2a93582691
#
_entry.id   a6ca93dde4d6e60702b1ad2a93582691
#
_cell.length_a   1.000
_cell.length_b   1.000
_cell.length_c   1.000
_cell.angle_alpha   90.00
_cell.angle_beta   90.00
_cell.angle_gamma   90.00
#
_symmetry.space_group_name_H-M   'P 1'
#
loop_
_entity.id
_entity.type
_entity.pdbx_description
1 polymer ?
#
loop_
_entity_poly.entity_id
_entity_poly.type
_entity_poly.pdbx_seq_one_letter_code
_entity_poly.pdbx_strand_id
1 'polypeptide(L)'
;PAEWVKQLTEIATAIAKAKSLTLPAGAHASSVSVPAQRIADQLLAGANSENPEKQAILLGALAIAHPNASDLHILAEFIAHHTGACLGFLGEGGNTVGAQVVGATQGNDGSVESLMQSNARAYVLMNLEPLMDLPNPQQTRAALTKADTVIALSAFTSPDLLELADVILPITPYTETVGTYINMAAQIQTMQPAVRPLADARPAWKVLRAMGSLLNLDGFLYNVPEEVLADALAKPLEHSLSNSFTANAQILNKSILSGSIHRLADQAIYASDAIVRRAPSLQLTRDAKMANQIGVGEDLFEQLSLKEGDLLTVSQEGKTLEASVTLQPGLASGVVRIAVGTGMSTQLGSMFGEVTIAKVAVTA
;
A
#
# COMPACT_ATOMS: atom_id res chain seq x y z
N PRO A 1 4.84 11.35 8.53
CA PRO A 1 5.56 10.12 8.09
C PRO A 1 7.05 10.15 8.48
N ALA A 2 7.74 11.29 8.30
CA ALA A 2 9.19 11.42 8.56
C ALA A 2 9.61 11.02 9.99
N GLU A 3 8.73 11.21 10.98
CA GLU A 3 9.02 10.97 12.38
C GLU A 3 8.65 9.56 12.89
N TRP A 4 8.03 8.71 12.09
CA TRP A 4 7.47 7.44 12.58
C TRP A 4 8.53 6.47 13.08
N VAL A 5 9.63 6.29 12.36
CA VAL A 5 10.74 5.44 12.80
C VAL A 5 11.34 5.96 14.10
N LYS A 6 11.54 7.27 14.23
CA LYS A 6 12.04 7.91 15.45
C LYS A 6 11.10 7.67 16.63
N GLN A 7 9.79 7.91 16.46
CA GLN A 7 8.81 7.73 17.53
C GLN A 7 8.75 6.27 18.01
N LEU A 8 8.73 5.29 17.10
CA LEU A 8 8.79 3.88 17.48
C LEU A 8 10.11 3.51 18.15
N THR A 9 11.23 4.07 17.69
CA THR A 9 12.54 3.89 18.33
C THR A 9 12.56 4.44 19.77
N GLU A 10 11.92 5.58 20.00
CA GLU A 10 11.79 6.14 21.35
C GLU A 10 10.98 5.22 22.28
N ILE A 11 9.85 4.67 21.79
CA ILE A 11 9.02 3.71 22.54
C ILE A 11 9.82 2.43 22.83
N ALA A 12 10.50 1.87 21.83
CA ALA A 12 11.36 0.70 21.99
C ALA A 12 12.47 0.96 23.01
N THR A 13 13.07 2.17 22.99
CA THR A 13 14.11 2.58 23.93
C THR A 13 13.58 2.65 25.38
N ALA A 14 12.39 3.17 25.60
CA ALA A 14 11.77 3.20 26.93
C ALA A 14 11.53 1.79 27.48
N ILE A 15 11.02 0.88 26.65
CA ILE A 15 10.80 -0.53 27.00
C ILE A 15 12.13 -1.24 27.27
N ALA A 16 13.14 -1.03 26.41
CA ALA A 16 14.46 -1.63 26.58
C ALA A 16 15.12 -1.19 27.90
N LYS A 17 15.02 0.09 28.26
CA LYS A 17 15.50 0.60 29.56
C LYS A 17 14.78 -0.05 30.74
N ALA A 18 13.44 -0.13 30.69
CA ALA A 18 12.64 -0.70 31.78
C ALA A 18 12.92 -2.19 32.00
N LYS A 19 13.26 -2.94 30.95
CA LYS A 19 13.54 -4.40 31.00
C LYS A 19 15.02 -4.78 30.89
N SER A 20 15.92 -3.80 30.87
CA SER A 20 17.39 -4.03 30.68
C SER A 20 17.72 -4.83 29.42
N LEU A 21 17.09 -4.47 28.30
CA LEU A 21 17.25 -5.14 27.01
C LEU A 21 18.16 -4.35 26.07
N THR A 22 18.72 -5.05 25.08
CA THR A 22 19.43 -4.43 23.96
C THR A 22 18.43 -4.12 22.84
N LEU A 23 18.50 -2.91 22.28
CA LEU A 23 17.71 -2.52 21.13
C LEU A 23 18.08 -3.33 19.87
N PRO A 24 17.18 -3.43 18.89
CA PRO A 24 17.52 -3.95 17.58
C PRO A 24 18.74 -3.23 16.98
N ALA A 25 19.57 -3.95 16.23
CA ALA A 25 20.76 -3.38 15.60
C ALA A 25 20.40 -2.16 14.73
N GLY A 26 21.17 -1.09 14.86
CA GLY A 26 20.92 0.17 14.15
C GLY A 26 19.86 1.09 14.78
N ALA A 27 19.13 0.65 15.80
CA ALA A 27 18.17 1.49 16.51
C ALA A 27 18.87 2.35 17.57
N HIS A 28 18.75 3.67 17.46
CA HIS A 28 19.32 4.60 18.43
C HIS A 28 18.35 5.75 18.70
N ALA A 29 18.04 5.99 19.98
CA ALA A 29 17.35 7.21 20.42
C ALA A 29 18.21 7.91 21.47
N SER A 30 18.49 9.18 21.23
CA SER A 30 19.23 10.04 22.16
C SER A 30 18.38 10.45 23.37
N SER A 31 17.06 10.52 23.19
CA SER A 31 16.07 10.88 24.20
C SER A 31 14.78 10.12 23.99
N VAL A 32 13.94 10.07 25.01
CA VAL A 32 12.58 9.53 24.91
C VAL A 32 11.61 10.67 25.20
N SER A 33 10.71 10.92 24.28
CA SER A 33 9.66 11.94 24.45
C SER A 33 8.61 11.50 25.48
N VAL A 34 7.93 12.47 26.08
CA VAL A 34 6.87 12.18 27.06
C VAL A 34 5.74 11.30 26.49
N PRO A 35 5.25 11.53 25.25
CA PRO A 35 4.29 10.62 24.63
C PRO A 35 4.81 9.19 24.45
N ALA A 36 6.07 9.03 24.00
CA ALA A 36 6.67 7.71 23.81
C ALA A 36 6.82 6.97 25.16
N GLN A 37 7.26 7.66 26.20
CA GLN A 37 7.36 7.09 27.55
C GLN A 37 5.97 6.62 28.04
N ARG A 38 4.94 7.45 27.89
CA ARG A 38 3.57 7.12 28.30
C ARG A 38 3.03 5.86 27.60
N ILE A 39 3.29 5.75 26.28
CA ILE A 39 2.88 4.55 25.51
C ILE A 39 3.62 3.31 26.02
N ALA A 40 4.94 3.41 26.23
CA ALA A 40 5.73 2.31 26.77
C ALA A 40 5.24 1.86 28.16
N ASP A 41 4.95 2.80 29.05
CA ASP A 41 4.45 2.52 30.41
C ASP A 41 3.07 1.81 30.35
N GLN A 42 2.17 2.23 29.48
CA GLN A 42 0.87 1.60 29.30
C GLN A 42 1.01 0.15 28.79
N LEU A 43 1.87 -0.08 27.78
CA LEU A 43 2.12 -1.43 27.26
C LEU A 43 2.73 -2.35 28.32
N LEU A 44 3.68 -1.85 29.11
CA LEU A 44 4.31 -2.60 30.20
C LEU A 44 3.35 -2.87 31.37
N ALA A 45 2.50 -1.93 31.73
CA ALA A 45 1.51 -2.09 32.78
C ALA A 45 0.48 -3.17 32.43
N GLY A 46 -0.03 -3.17 31.20
CA GLY A 46 -0.96 -4.19 30.71
C GLY A 46 -0.34 -5.59 30.69
N ALA A 47 0.95 -5.70 30.36
CA ALA A 47 1.67 -6.96 30.35
C ALA A 47 1.90 -7.57 31.76
N ASN A 48 2.03 -6.73 32.77
CA ASN A 48 2.37 -7.11 34.13
C ASN A 48 1.15 -7.20 35.10
N SER A 49 -0.06 -6.99 34.61
CA SER A 49 -1.27 -7.10 35.44
C SER A 49 -1.59 -8.54 35.80
N GLU A 50 -2.26 -8.78 36.94
CA GLU A 50 -2.75 -10.12 37.34
C GLU A 50 -3.72 -10.72 36.32
N ASN A 51 -4.44 -9.87 35.57
CA ASN A 51 -5.22 -10.21 34.38
C ASN A 51 -4.66 -9.42 33.20
N PRO A 52 -3.66 -9.96 32.48
CA PRO A 52 -3.05 -9.22 31.39
C PRO A 52 -4.08 -8.83 30.35
N GLU A 53 -4.22 -7.54 30.13
CA GLU A 53 -5.06 -7.02 29.08
C GLU A 53 -4.53 -7.49 27.72
N LYS A 54 -5.43 -7.91 26.83
CA LYS A 54 -5.06 -8.24 25.44
C LYS A 54 -4.69 -6.94 24.73
N GLN A 55 -3.42 -6.82 24.41
CA GLN A 55 -2.86 -5.68 23.69
C GLN A 55 -2.50 -6.07 22.27
N ALA A 56 -2.62 -5.14 21.33
CA ALA A 56 -2.22 -5.34 19.95
C ALA A 56 -1.46 -4.11 19.42
N ILE A 57 -0.48 -4.38 18.58
CA ILE A 57 0.22 -3.40 17.76
C ILE A 57 -0.15 -3.69 16.32
N LEU A 58 -0.83 -2.75 15.67
CA LEU A 58 -1.32 -2.93 14.32
C LEU A 58 -0.62 -1.95 13.37
N LEU A 59 0.06 -2.51 12.36
CA LEU A 59 0.64 -1.73 11.27
C LEU A 59 -0.41 -1.57 10.16
N GLY A 60 -0.88 -0.34 9.97
CA GLY A 60 -1.85 -0.01 8.92
C GLY A 60 -1.21 0.13 7.55
N ALA A 61 -2.04 0.27 6.52
CA ALA A 61 -1.64 0.35 5.12
C ALA A 61 -0.55 1.40 4.85
N LEU A 62 -0.63 2.60 5.45
CA LEU A 62 0.40 3.62 5.31
C LEU A 62 1.75 3.22 5.92
N ALA A 63 1.77 2.44 6.99
CA ALA A 63 3.00 1.92 7.57
C ALA A 63 3.61 0.82 6.68
N ILE A 64 2.78 0.01 6.05
CA ILE A 64 3.19 -1.04 5.11
C ILE A 64 3.76 -0.43 3.83
N ALA A 65 3.15 0.65 3.33
CA ALA A 65 3.60 1.36 2.14
C ALA A 65 4.75 2.38 2.41
N HIS A 66 5.15 2.55 3.67
CA HIS A 66 6.18 3.52 4.04
C HIS A 66 7.56 3.13 3.47
N PRO A 67 8.39 4.07 3.00
CA PRO A 67 9.75 3.77 2.50
C PRO A 67 10.64 3.02 3.52
N ASN A 68 10.38 3.21 4.81
CA ASN A 68 11.06 2.51 5.91
C ASN A 68 10.14 1.46 6.56
N ALA A 69 9.27 0.79 5.80
CA ALA A 69 8.33 -0.20 6.33
C ALA A 69 9.03 -1.32 7.13
N SER A 70 10.20 -1.78 6.66
CA SER A 70 11.00 -2.79 7.36
C SER A 70 11.45 -2.31 8.75
N ASP A 71 11.91 -1.05 8.85
CA ASP A 71 12.33 -0.47 10.13
C ASP A 71 11.15 -0.37 11.10
N LEU A 72 9.98 0.07 10.59
CA LEU A 72 8.75 0.14 11.39
C LEU A 72 8.32 -1.24 11.88
N HIS A 73 8.42 -2.27 11.03
CA HIS A 73 8.08 -3.64 11.39
C HIS A 73 9.04 -4.20 12.46
N ILE A 74 10.37 -4.07 12.28
CA ILE A 74 11.38 -4.52 13.27
C ILE A 74 11.11 -3.90 14.65
N LEU A 75 10.84 -2.58 14.68
CA LEU A 75 10.55 -1.89 15.95
C LEU A 75 9.23 -2.33 16.56
N ALA A 76 8.19 -2.50 15.76
CA ALA A 76 6.89 -2.98 16.21
C ALA A 76 6.98 -4.42 16.74
N GLU A 77 7.73 -5.30 16.08
CA GLU A 77 7.98 -6.66 16.55
C GLU A 77 8.76 -6.67 17.89
N PHE A 78 9.82 -5.87 18.00
CA PHE A 78 10.55 -5.73 19.24
C PHE A 78 9.63 -5.29 20.39
N ILE A 79 8.81 -4.27 20.17
CA ILE A 79 7.86 -3.77 21.17
C ILE A 79 6.85 -4.88 21.52
N ALA A 80 6.24 -5.52 20.53
CA ALA A 80 5.25 -6.57 20.73
C ALA A 80 5.82 -7.76 21.52
N HIS A 81 6.99 -8.26 21.12
CA HIS A 81 7.67 -9.38 21.77
C HIS A 81 7.96 -9.12 23.25
N HIS A 82 8.41 -7.92 23.58
CA HIS A 82 8.80 -7.58 24.95
C HIS A 82 7.66 -7.06 25.83
N THR A 83 6.48 -6.78 25.25
CA THR A 83 5.28 -6.39 26.01
C THR A 83 4.20 -7.48 26.01
N GLY A 84 4.35 -8.55 25.25
CA GLY A 84 3.34 -9.59 25.09
C GLY A 84 2.15 -9.17 24.21
N ALA A 85 2.24 -8.02 23.53
CA ALA A 85 1.22 -7.58 22.59
C ALA A 85 1.24 -8.44 21.32
N CYS A 86 0.06 -8.62 20.72
CA CYS A 86 -0.05 -9.25 19.40
C CYS A 86 0.36 -8.26 18.30
N LEU A 87 1.30 -8.64 17.45
CA LEU A 87 1.62 -7.88 16.23
C LEU A 87 0.69 -8.30 15.10
N GLY A 88 0.09 -7.34 14.43
CA GLY A 88 -0.78 -7.57 13.28
C GLY A 88 -0.60 -6.52 12.20
N PHE A 89 -1.11 -6.84 11.01
CA PHE A 89 -1.11 -5.95 9.85
C PHE A 89 -2.53 -5.69 9.38
N LEU A 90 -2.82 -4.46 8.99
CA LEU A 90 -4.07 -4.06 8.35
C LEU A 90 -3.76 -3.63 6.92
N GLY A 91 -3.75 -4.61 6.01
CA GLY A 91 -3.52 -4.37 4.59
C GLY A 91 -4.74 -3.78 3.88
N GLU A 92 -4.51 -3.14 2.74
CA GLU A 92 -5.57 -2.49 1.95
C GLU A 92 -6.40 -3.52 1.15
N GLY A 93 -5.77 -4.61 0.70
CA GLY A 93 -6.43 -5.63 -0.11
C GLY A 93 -7.11 -6.72 0.71
N GLY A 94 -8.31 -7.12 0.31
CA GLY A 94 -9.07 -8.19 0.98
C GLY A 94 -8.41 -9.58 0.92
N ASN A 95 -7.42 -9.78 0.05
CA ASN A 95 -6.67 -11.03 -0.10
C ASN A 95 -5.15 -10.86 0.02
N THR A 96 -4.69 -9.88 0.75
CA THR A 96 -3.24 -9.65 0.96
C THR A 96 -2.56 -10.89 1.56
N VAL A 97 -3.18 -11.54 2.53
CA VAL A 97 -2.66 -12.78 3.14
C VAL A 97 -2.64 -13.93 2.14
N GLY A 98 -3.70 -14.09 1.33
CA GLY A 98 -3.72 -15.10 0.26
C GLY A 98 -2.60 -14.89 -0.76
N ALA A 99 -2.31 -13.65 -1.13
CA ALA A 99 -1.19 -13.32 -2.02
C ALA A 99 0.17 -13.73 -1.43
N GLN A 100 0.36 -13.55 -0.12
CA GLN A 100 1.56 -14.02 0.59
C GLN A 100 1.67 -15.55 0.56
N VAL A 101 0.57 -16.26 0.84
CA VAL A 101 0.52 -17.71 0.89
C VAL A 101 0.93 -18.36 -0.45
N VAL A 102 0.47 -17.79 -1.55
CA VAL A 102 0.81 -18.28 -2.90
C VAL A 102 2.12 -17.71 -3.45
N GLY A 103 2.84 -16.90 -2.68
CA GLY A 103 4.10 -16.31 -3.11
C GLY A 103 3.97 -15.22 -4.18
N ALA A 104 2.79 -14.63 -4.35
CA ALA A 104 2.56 -13.53 -5.30
C ALA A 104 3.21 -12.21 -4.87
N THR A 105 3.67 -12.13 -3.61
CA THR A 105 4.37 -10.99 -3.03
C THR A 105 5.80 -11.40 -2.70
N GLN A 106 6.55 -11.85 -3.67
CA GLN A 106 7.91 -12.35 -3.46
C GLN A 106 8.90 -11.23 -3.15
N GLY A 107 9.77 -11.52 -2.16
CA GLY A 107 10.81 -10.68 -1.61
C GLY A 107 11.73 -9.99 -2.62
N ASN A 108 12.89 -9.57 -2.17
CA ASN A 108 13.77 -8.54 -2.74
C ASN A 108 13.87 -8.40 -4.27
N ASP A 109 13.73 -9.48 -5.04
CA ASP A 109 13.83 -9.46 -6.50
C ASP A 109 12.46 -9.42 -7.22
N GLY A 110 11.35 -9.55 -6.48
CA GLY A 110 10.00 -9.60 -7.02
C GLY A 110 9.09 -8.45 -6.59
N SER A 111 9.60 -7.41 -5.96
CA SER A 111 8.78 -6.23 -5.62
C SER A 111 8.36 -5.47 -6.88
N VAL A 112 7.21 -4.80 -6.83
CA VAL A 112 6.74 -3.95 -7.94
C VAL A 112 7.78 -2.90 -8.30
N GLU A 113 8.46 -2.32 -7.32
CA GLU A 113 9.50 -1.33 -7.55
C GLU A 113 10.69 -1.94 -8.32
N SER A 114 11.18 -3.11 -7.90
CA SER A 114 12.28 -3.79 -8.60
C SER A 114 11.89 -4.22 -10.01
N LEU A 115 10.64 -4.68 -10.20
CA LEU A 115 10.11 -5.00 -11.53
C LEU A 115 10.07 -3.77 -12.45
N MET A 116 9.62 -2.62 -11.96
CA MET A 116 9.59 -1.39 -12.76
C MET A 116 11.01 -0.85 -13.06
N GLN A 117 12.00 -1.18 -12.24
CA GLN A 117 13.41 -0.81 -12.45
C GLN A 117 14.20 -1.82 -13.29
N SER A 118 13.70 -3.04 -13.45
CA SER A 118 14.44 -4.16 -14.06
C SER A 118 14.66 -4.04 -15.57
N ASN A 119 14.03 -3.07 -16.26
CA ASN A 119 13.99 -2.99 -17.73
C ASN A 119 13.51 -4.30 -18.36
N ALA A 120 12.47 -4.92 -17.81
CA ALA A 120 11.88 -6.11 -18.38
C ALA A 120 11.41 -5.86 -19.81
N ARG A 121 11.63 -6.84 -20.70
CA ARG A 121 11.22 -6.76 -22.10
C ARG A 121 9.73 -6.97 -22.30
N ALA A 122 9.07 -7.67 -21.37
CA ALA A 122 7.63 -7.92 -21.42
C ALA A 122 7.02 -7.79 -20.03
N TYR A 123 5.81 -7.23 -19.97
CA TYR A 123 4.99 -7.16 -18.77
C TYR A 123 3.63 -7.82 -19.02
N VAL A 124 3.17 -8.57 -18.02
CA VAL A 124 1.79 -9.06 -17.97
C VAL A 124 1.12 -8.36 -16.78
N LEU A 125 0.18 -7.49 -17.07
CA LEU A 125 -0.60 -6.74 -16.08
C LEU A 125 -1.91 -7.48 -15.85
N MET A 126 -2.25 -7.82 -14.61
CA MET A 126 -3.47 -8.55 -14.30
C MET A 126 -4.38 -7.75 -13.39
N ASN A 127 -5.55 -7.38 -13.91
CA ASN A 127 -6.64 -6.70 -13.20
C ASN A 127 -6.20 -5.44 -12.46
N LEU A 128 -5.36 -4.62 -13.09
CA LEU A 128 -4.90 -3.35 -12.54
C LEU A 128 -4.90 -2.23 -13.59
N GLU A 129 -5.06 -1.01 -13.13
CA GLU A 129 -4.87 0.23 -13.88
C GLU A 129 -3.51 0.82 -13.48
N PRO A 130 -2.46 0.63 -14.29
CA PRO A 130 -1.07 0.69 -13.82
C PRO A 130 -0.67 2.05 -13.22
N LEU A 131 -1.23 3.15 -13.72
CA LEU A 131 -0.90 4.48 -13.19
C LEU A 131 -1.69 4.85 -11.92
N MET A 132 -2.79 4.14 -11.62
CA MET A 132 -3.60 4.36 -10.43
C MET A 132 -3.29 3.39 -9.30
N ASP A 133 -2.95 2.15 -9.64
CA ASP A 133 -2.80 1.06 -8.68
C ASP A 133 -1.35 0.84 -8.22
N LEU A 134 -0.36 1.38 -8.96
CA LEU A 134 1.05 1.20 -8.61
C LEU A 134 1.64 2.45 -7.91
N PRO A 135 2.64 2.26 -7.02
CA PRO A 135 3.09 3.31 -6.10
C PRO A 135 3.72 4.55 -6.75
N ASN A 136 4.30 4.39 -7.93
CA ASN A 136 4.95 5.48 -8.67
C ASN A 136 4.48 5.50 -10.13
N PRO A 137 3.44 6.29 -10.46
CA PRO A 137 2.88 6.36 -11.80
C PRO A 137 3.88 6.74 -12.90
N GLN A 138 4.82 7.64 -12.60
CA GLN A 138 5.80 8.11 -13.56
C GLN A 138 6.84 7.04 -13.90
N GLN A 139 7.32 6.32 -12.89
CA GLN A 139 8.23 5.19 -13.08
C GLN A 139 7.52 4.05 -13.82
N THR A 140 6.29 3.76 -13.46
CA THR A 140 5.45 2.76 -14.13
C THR A 140 5.28 3.09 -15.61
N ARG A 141 4.88 4.31 -15.95
CA ARG A 141 4.74 4.76 -17.34
C ARG A 141 6.04 4.59 -18.10
N ALA A 142 7.17 5.02 -17.54
CA ALA A 142 8.47 4.92 -18.18
C ALA A 142 8.88 3.45 -18.44
N ALA A 143 8.64 2.56 -17.48
CA ALA A 143 8.93 1.13 -17.62
C ALA A 143 8.08 0.46 -18.70
N LEU A 144 6.77 0.68 -18.68
CA LEU A 144 5.84 0.08 -19.65
C LEU A 144 6.06 0.63 -21.08
N THR A 145 6.31 1.93 -21.24
CA THR A 145 6.59 2.53 -22.54
C THR A 145 7.88 1.99 -23.17
N LYS A 146 8.85 1.59 -22.34
CA LYS A 146 10.15 1.07 -22.80
C LYS A 146 10.12 -0.42 -23.12
N ALA A 147 9.12 -1.14 -22.66
CA ALA A 147 8.99 -2.59 -22.89
C ALA A 147 8.73 -2.92 -24.38
N ASP A 148 9.19 -4.10 -24.80
CA ASP A 148 8.90 -4.62 -26.15
C ASP A 148 7.44 -5.09 -26.26
N THR A 149 6.83 -5.51 -25.14
CA THR A 149 5.46 -6.07 -25.12
C THR A 149 4.81 -5.84 -23.76
N VAL A 150 3.60 -5.31 -23.78
CA VAL A 150 2.73 -5.17 -22.60
C VAL A 150 1.40 -5.85 -22.87
N ILE A 151 1.09 -6.89 -22.12
CA ILE A 151 -0.18 -7.62 -22.17
C ILE A 151 -0.99 -7.28 -20.93
N ALA A 152 -2.19 -6.75 -21.09
CA ALA A 152 -3.10 -6.48 -19.99
C ALA A 152 -4.26 -7.49 -19.97
N LEU A 153 -4.43 -8.15 -18.84
CA LEU A 153 -5.62 -8.95 -18.53
C LEU A 153 -6.53 -8.08 -17.68
N SER A 154 -7.61 -7.55 -18.23
CA SER A 154 -8.42 -6.56 -17.54
C SER A 154 -9.92 -6.75 -17.79
N ALA A 155 -10.71 -6.46 -16.74
CA ALA A 155 -12.18 -6.40 -16.85
C ALA A 155 -12.66 -5.08 -17.45
N PHE A 156 -11.83 -4.04 -17.45
CA PHE A 156 -12.16 -2.71 -17.95
C PHE A 156 -11.03 -2.15 -18.80
N THR A 157 -11.38 -1.32 -19.76
CA THR A 157 -10.41 -0.48 -20.45
C THR A 157 -10.29 0.87 -19.73
N SER A 158 -9.08 1.38 -19.66
CA SER A 158 -8.79 2.75 -19.22
C SER A 158 -7.94 3.46 -20.26
N PRO A 159 -7.89 4.80 -20.26
CA PRO A 159 -7.02 5.53 -21.17
C PRO A 159 -5.56 5.07 -21.07
N ASP A 160 -5.08 4.79 -19.84
CA ASP A 160 -3.72 4.32 -19.58
C ASP A 160 -3.44 2.95 -20.20
N LEU A 161 -4.40 2.01 -20.06
CA LEU A 161 -4.25 0.69 -20.66
C LEU A 161 -4.28 0.76 -22.20
N LEU A 162 -5.13 1.62 -22.75
CA LEU A 162 -5.19 1.82 -24.21
C LEU A 162 -3.93 2.47 -24.77
N GLU A 163 -3.24 3.27 -23.98
CA GLU A 163 -1.97 3.90 -24.36
C GLU A 163 -0.79 2.96 -24.20
N LEU A 164 -0.74 2.16 -23.12
CA LEU A 164 0.46 1.46 -22.70
C LEU A 164 0.47 -0.04 -23.05
N ALA A 165 -0.69 -0.66 -23.31
CA ALA A 165 -0.77 -2.08 -23.60
C ALA A 165 -0.84 -2.35 -25.10
N ASP A 166 -0.02 -3.30 -25.58
CA ASP A 166 -0.08 -3.80 -26.97
C ASP A 166 -1.27 -4.75 -27.17
N VAL A 167 -1.64 -5.49 -26.11
CA VAL A 167 -2.75 -6.44 -26.15
C VAL A 167 -3.55 -6.32 -24.87
N ILE A 168 -4.89 -6.22 -24.98
CA ILE A 168 -5.81 -6.28 -23.84
C ILE A 168 -6.69 -7.52 -24.00
N LEU A 169 -6.57 -8.47 -23.06
CA LEU A 169 -7.39 -9.67 -22.98
C LEU A 169 -8.51 -9.48 -21.95
N PRO A 170 -9.78 -9.71 -22.31
CA PRO A 170 -10.88 -9.52 -21.40
C PRO A 170 -10.93 -10.61 -20.33
N ILE A 171 -10.86 -10.21 -19.07
CA ILE A 171 -11.07 -11.08 -17.91
C ILE A 171 -12.31 -10.68 -17.13
N THR A 172 -12.85 -11.61 -16.34
CA THR A 172 -13.99 -11.33 -15.49
C THR A 172 -13.57 -10.57 -14.22
N PRO A 173 -14.38 -9.62 -13.75
CA PRO A 173 -14.22 -9.05 -12.42
C PRO A 173 -14.53 -10.09 -11.33
N TYR A 174 -14.23 -9.80 -10.07
CA TYR A 174 -14.45 -10.73 -8.95
C TYR A 174 -15.93 -11.12 -8.77
N THR A 175 -16.88 -10.31 -9.20
CA THR A 175 -18.32 -10.62 -9.16
C THR A 175 -18.75 -11.72 -10.13
N GLU A 176 -17.92 -12.04 -11.11
CA GLU A 176 -18.20 -12.97 -12.20
C GLU A 176 -17.28 -14.20 -12.20
N THR A 177 -16.50 -14.40 -11.14
CA THR A 177 -15.56 -15.53 -11.01
C THR A 177 -15.62 -16.17 -9.63
N VAL A 178 -15.26 -17.44 -9.54
CA VAL A 178 -14.97 -18.07 -8.25
C VAL A 178 -13.65 -17.53 -7.72
N GLY A 179 -13.52 -17.47 -6.41
CA GLY A 179 -12.29 -17.02 -5.77
C GLY A 179 -12.13 -17.56 -4.36
N THR A 180 -10.90 -17.50 -3.86
CA THR A 180 -10.59 -17.84 -2.48
C THR A 180 -9.79 -16.69 -1.88
N TYR A 181 -10.22 -16.25 -0.71
CA TYR A 181 -9.63 -15.17 0.06
C TYR A 181 -9.11 -15.73 1.37
N ILE A 182 -7.97 -15.23 1.83
CA ILE A 182 -7.47 -15.46 3.18
C ILE A 182 -7.39 -14.10 3.85
N ASN A 183 -8.21 -13.92 4.89
CA ASN A 183 -8.29 -12.65 5.60
C ASN A 183 -7.12 -12.46 6.59
N MET A 184 -7.04 -11.30 7.24
CA MET A 184 -5.99 -10.97 8.20
C MET A 184 -6.00 -11.84 9.48
N ALA A 185 -7.08 -12.59 9.72
CA ALA A 185 -7.16 -13.60 10.79
C ALA A 185 -6.80 -15.02 10.29
N ALA A 186 -6.19 -15.14 9.11
CA ALA A 186 -5.83 -16.41 8.46
C ALA A 186 -7.03 -17.34 8.16
N GLN A 187 -8.24 -16.79 8.07
CA GLN A 187 -9.42 -17.57 7.72
C GLN A 187 -9.56 -17.67 6.21
N ILE A 188 -9.70 -18.91 5.71
CA ILE A 188 -9.94 -19.19 4.29
C ILE A 188 -11.44 -19.03 4.02
N GLN A 189 -11.76 -18.21 3.02
CA GLN A 189 -13.13 -17.92 2.60
C GLN A 189 -13.23 -18.05 1.08
N THR A 190 -14.11 -18.95 0.62
CA THR A 190 -14.39 -19.10 -0.81
C THR A 190 -15.62 -18.29 -1.22
N MET A 191 -15.62 -17.79 -2.43
CA MET A 191 -16.74 -17.08 -3.01
C MET A 191 -17.17 -17.69 -4.33
N GLN A 192 -18.45 -17.59 -4.63
CA GLN A 192 -19.04 -17.98 -5.91
C GLN A 192 -19.38 -16.72 -6.72
N PRO A 193 -19.42 -16.82 -8.05
CA PRO A 193 -19.81 -15.68 -8.89
C PRO A 193 -21.27 -15.30 -8.62
N ALA A 194 -21.53 -14.00 -8.50
CA ALA A 194 -22.88 -13.48 -8.35
C ALA A 194 -23.64 -13.47 -9.68
N VAL A 195 -22.93 -13.29 -10.80
CA VAL A 195 -23.47 -13.23 -12.15
C VAL A 195 -22.55 -14.00 -13.13
N ARG A 196 -23.09 -14.33 -14.30
CA ARG A 196 -22.32 -14.99 -15.36
C ARG A 196 -21.34 -14.01 -16.02
N PRO A 197 -20.21 -14.50 -16.54
CA PRO A 197 -19.29 -13.69 -17.33
C PRO A 197 -19.97 -12.98 -18.49
N LEU A 198 -19.62 -11.71 -18.70
CA LEU A 198 -20.13 -10.89 -19.79
C LEU A 198 -19.37 -11.22 -21.08
N ALA A 199 -20.11 -11.48 -22.16
CA ALA A 199 -19.58 -11.72 -23.53
C ALA A 199 -18.42 -12.75 -23.53
N ASP A 200 -17.27 -12.37 -24.09
CA ASP A 200 -16.09 -13.24 -24.22
C ASP A 200 -15.13 -13.18 -23.03
N ALA A 201 -15.47 -12.43 -21.95
CA ALA A 201 -14.65 -12.39 -20.76
C ALA A 201 -14.52 -13.78 -20.12
N ARG A 202 -13.34 -14.07 -19.61
CA ARG A 202 -13.02 -15.36 -18.94
C ARG A 202 -12.35 -15.09 -17.59
N PRO A 203 -12.55 -15.97 -16.60
CA PRO A 203 -11.77 -15.89 -15.36
C PRO A 203 -10.27 -15.82 -15.64
N ALA A 204 -9.55 -14.93 -14.96
CA ALA A 204 -8.13 -14.67 -15.22
C ALA A 204 -7.28 -15.95 -15.18
N TRP A 205 -7.56 -16.89 -14.26
CA TRP A 205 -6.83 -18.14 -14.18
C TRP A 205 -6.95 -19.00 -15.44
N LYS A 206 -8.09 -18.96 -16.16
CA LYS A 206 -8.26 -19.67 -17.43
C LYS A 206 -7.43 -19.03 -18.56
N VAL A 207 -7.32 -17.71 -18.56
CA VAL A 207 -6.48 -17.00 -19.52
C VAL A 207 -5.02 -17.31 -19.24
N LEU A 208 -4.57 -17.23 -18.00
CA LEU A 208 -3.20 -17.60 -17.59
C LEU A 208 -2.88 -19.06 -17.92
N ARG A 209 -3.81 -19.98 -17.65
CA ARG A 209 -3.66 -21.39 -18.02
C ARG A 209 -3.43 -21.55 -19.52
N ALA A 210 -4.23 -20.89 -20.36
CA ALA A 210 -4.08 -20.95 -21.81
C ALA A 210 -2.73 -20.38 -22.25
N MET A 211 -2.32 -19.24 -21.69
CA MET A 211 -1.01 -18.63 -21.99
C MET A 211 0.13 -19.56 -21.58
N GLY A 212 0.09 -20.14 -20.36
CA GLY A 212 1.13 -21.06 -19.89
C GLY A 212 1.23 -22.31 -20.75
N SER A 213 0.08 -22.89 -21.18
CA SER A 213 0.06 -24.04 -22.09
C SER A 213 0.62 -23.70 -23.46
N LEU A 214 0.31 -22.52 -24.03
CA LEU A 214 0.84 -22.07 -25.32
C LEU A 214 2.35 -21.81 -25.28
N LEU A 215 2.86 -21.40 -24.11
CA LEU A 215 4.28 -21.18 -23.86
C LEU A 215 5.03 -22.47 -23.45
N ASN A 216 4.32 -23.62 -23.40
CA ASN A 216 4.85 -24.92 -22.95
C ASN A 216 5.45 -24.85 -21.53
N LEU A 217 4.82 -24.12 -20.62
CA LEU A 217 5.21 -24.03 -19.21
C LEU A 217 4.55 -25.17 -18.40
N ASP A 218 5.30 -25.73 -17.47
CA ASP A 218 4.77 -26.73 -16.54
C ASP A 218 3.81 -26.09 -15.51
N GLY A 219 2.87 -26.88 -14.97
CA GLY A 219 1.95 -26.43 -13.92
C GLY A 219 0.71 -25.68 -14.42
N PHE A 220 0.37 -25.72 -15.71
CA PHE A 220 -0.79 -25.03 -16.30
C PHE A 220 -1.88 -25.99 -16.84
N LEU A 221 -2.02 -27.17 -16.25
CA LEU A 221 -2.96 -28.19 -16.75
C LEU A 221 -4.26 -28.31 -15.96
N TYR A 222 -4.59 -27.34 -15.11
CA TYR A 222 -5.81 -27.33 -14.31
C TYR A 222 -7.07 -27.23 -15.19
N ASN A 223 -8.10 -27.99 -14.84
CA ASN A 223 -9.38 -27.98 -15.52
C ASN A 223 -10.47 -27.24 -14.74
N VAL A 224 -10.39 -27.24 -13.42
CA VAL A 224 -11.36 -26.62 -12.50
C VAL A 224 -10.63 -25.79 -11.44
N PRO A 225 -11.28 -24.76 -10.88
CA PRO A 225 -10.65 -23.89 -9.89
C PRO A 225 -10.29 -24.60 -8.58
N GLU A 226 -10.97 -25.70 -8.26
CA GLU A 226 -10.69 -26.54 -7.09
C GLU A 226 -9.32 -27.20 -7.16
N GLU A 227 -8.84 -27.57 -8.36
CA GLU A 227 -7.48 -28.09 -8.57
C GLU A 227 -6.44 -27.00 -8.31
N VAL A 228 -6.68 -25.78 -8.77
CA VAL A 228 -5.81 -24.62 -8.50
C VAL A 228 -5.76 -24.33 -6.99
N LEU A 229 -6.92 -24.36 -6.32
CA LEU A 229 -6.99 -24.13 -4.89
C LEU A 229 -6.25 -25.22 -4.09
N ALA A 230 -6.42 -26.48 -4.47
CA ALA A 230 -5.75 -27.60 -3.80
C ALA A 230 -4.23 -27.50 -3.91
N ASP A 231 -3.70 -27.08 -5.05
CA ASP A 231 -2.28 -26.85 -5.24
C ASP A 231 -1.78 -25.61 -4.46
N ALA A 232 -2.52 -24.52 -4.53
CA ALA A 232 -2.21 -23.28 -3.81
C ALA A 232 -2.16 -23.46 -2.27
N LEU A 233 -2.98 -24.35 -1.73
CA LEU A 233 -3.07 -24.67 -0.31
C LEU A 233 -2.49 -26.05 0.05
N ALA A 234 -1.58 -26.57 -0.75
CA ALA A 234 -0.93 -27.86 -0.50
C ALA A 234 -0.12 -27.90 0.82
N LYS A 235 0.29 -26.74 1.32
CA LYS A 235 0.99 -26.59 2.61
C LYS A 235 0.04 -25.99 3.65
N PRO A 236 0.09 -26.45 4.92
CA PRO A 236 -0.64 -25.82 6.02
C PRO A 236 -0.31 -24.33 6.17
N LEU A 237 -1.31 -23.48 6.45
CA LEU A 237 -1.14 -22.03 6.56
C LEU A 237 -0.13 -21.63 7.63
N GLU A 238 -0.09 -22.35 8.76
CA GLU A 238 0.85 -22.09 9.87
C GLU A 238 2.32 -22.20 9.45
N HIS A 239 2.63 -22.90 8.38
CA HIS A 239 3.96 -22.97 7.80
C HIS A 239 4.27 -21.84 6.81
N SER A 240 3.24 -21.13 6.38
CA SER A 240 3.35 -20.08 5.35
C SER A 240 3.19 -18.67 5.91
N LEU A 241 2.70 -18.53 7.15
CA LEU A 241 2.40 -17.24 7.77
C LEU A 241 3.29 -17.01 8.99
N SER A 242 3.97 -15.88 9.00
CA SER A 242 4.74 -15.38 10.12
C SER A 242 4.78 -13.87 10.10
N ASN A 243 4.60 -13.25 11.26
CA ASN A 243 4.81 -11.81 11.46
C ASN A 243 6.24 -11.49 11.94
N SER A 244 7.10 -12.51 12.06
CA SER A 244 8.44 -12.37 12.60
C SER A 244 9.45 -12.02 11.53
N PHE A 245 10.35 -11.10 11.86
CA PHE A 245 11.55 -10.82 11.09
C PHE A 245 12.62 -11.90 11.31
N THR A 246 13.55 -12.03 10.38
CA THR A 246 14.72 -12.89 10.55
C THR A 246 15.67 -12.31 11.60
N ALA A 247 16.38 -13.18 12.30
CA ALA A 247 17.23 -12.83 13.45
C ALA A 247 18.33 -11.78 13.20
N ASN A 248 18.65 -11.47 11.94
CA ASN A 248 19.67 -10.50 11.55
C ASN A 248 19.12 -9.20 10.98
N ALA A 249 17.82 -8.92 11.19
CA ALA A 249 17.22 -7.67 10.75
C ALA A 249 17.83 -6.48 11.49
N GLN A 250 18.16 -5.43 10.75
CA GLN A 250 18.73 -4.21 11.32
C GLN A 250 17.98 -2.99 10.83
N ILE A 251 17.84 -1.99 11.69
CA ILE A 251 17.29 -0.68 11.35
C ILE A 251 18.28 0.03 10.43
N LEU A 252 17.84 0.36 9.24
CA LEU A 252 18.66 1.07 8.26
C LEU A 252 18.55 2.58 8.40
N ASN A 253 17.44 3.07 8.97
CA ASN A 253 17.12 4.47 9.20
C ASN A 253 17.47 5.34 7.98
N LYS A 254 17.06 4.90 6.80
CA LYS A 254 17.29 5.65 5.58
C LYS A 254 16.52 6.97 5.70
N SER A 255 17.23 8.08 5.75
CA SER A 255 16.62 9.42 5.69
C SER A 255 16.08 9.66 4.28
N ILE A 256 14.95 9.04 3.96
CA ILE A 256 14.29 9.15 2.66
C ILE A 256 13.45 10.42 2.61
N LEU A 257 13.08 10.94 3.78
CA LEU A 257 12.22 12.09 3.94
C LEU A 257 13.06 13.25 4.49
N SER A 258 13.64 14.03 3.60
CA SER A 258 14.27 15.33 3.89
C SER A 258 13.31 16.46 3.48
N GLY A 259 13.52 17.65 4.01
CA GLY A 259 12.72 18.82 3.68
C GLY A 259 11.64 19.14 4.71
N SER A 260 10.93 20.23 4.50
CA SER A 260 9.97 20.80 5.45
C SER A 260 8.52 20.41 5.19
N ILE A 261 8.18 20.04 3.96
CA ILE A 261 6.82 19.66 3.57
C ILE A 261 6.87 18.29 2.88
N HIS A 262 6.03 17.35 3.36
CA HIS A 262 6.01 15.98 2.89
C HIS A 262 4.63 15.58 2.34
N ARG A 263 4.64 14.84 1.23
CA ARG A 263 3.45 14.16 0.75
C ARG A 263 3.10 12.98 1.65
N LEU A 264 1.83 12.88 2.00
CA LEU A 264 1.19 11.68 2.53
C LEU A 264 0.14 11.22 1.50
N ALA A 265 0.31 10.03 0.98
CA ALA A 265 -0.62 9.45 0.02
C ALA A 265 -1.29 8.23 0.63
N ASP A 266 -2.56 8.37 0.97
CA ASP A 266 -3.42 7.26 1.41
C ASP A 266 -4.28 6.75 0.25
N GLN A 267 -4.66 5.48 0.31
CA GLN A 267 -5.60 4.90 -0.63
C GLN A 267 -7.02 5.43 -0.32
N ALA A 268 -7.58 6.17 -1.26
CA ALA A 268 -8.94 6.66 -1.10
C ALA A 268 -9.96 5.50 -1.20
N ILE A 269 -10.92 5.45 -0.26
CA ILE A 269 -11.87 4.33 -0.14
C ILE A 269 -12.66 4.06 -1.43
N TYR A 270 -13.01 5.12 -2.19
CA TYR A 270 -13.75 5.00 -3.46
C TYR A 270 -12.84 5.10 -4.69
N ALA A 271 -11.54 4.91 -4.52
CA ALA A 271 -10.55 4.80 -5.59
C ALA A 271 -9.69 3.53 -5.48
N SER A 272 -10.11 2.57 -4.63
CA SER A 272 -9.34 1.37 -4.29
C SER A 272 -9.24 0.36 -5.44
N ASP A 273 -10.20 0.33 -6.35
CA ASP A 273 -10.20 -0.59 -7.49
C ASP A 273 -10.99 -0.05 -8.69
N ALA A 274 -10.85 -0.74 -9.82
CA ALA A 274 -11.48 -0.36 -11.08
C ALA A 274 -13.02 -0.35 -11.04
N ILE A 275 -13.66 -1.14 -10.18
CA ILE A 275 -15.12 -1.19 -10.05
C ILE A 275 -15.61 0.03 -9.28
N VAL A 276 -15.06 0.31 -8.10
CA VAL A 276 -15.49 1.46 -7.29
C VAL A 276 -15.17 2.79 -7.98
N ARG A 277 -14.06 2.88 -8.72
CA ARG A 277 -13.75 4.06 -9.54
C ARG A 277 -14.82 4.34 -10.62
N ARG A 278 -15.52 3.30 -11.08
CA ARG A 278 -16.59 3.39 -12.10
C ARG A 278 -18.01 3.39 -11.53
N ALA A 279 -18.18 3.47 -10.23
CA ALA A 279 -19.49 3.56 -9.58
C ALA A 279 -19.91 5.02 -9.39
N PRO A 280 -20.80 5.59 -10.25
CA PRO A 280 -21.11 7.03 -10.22
C PRO A 280 -21.64 7.51 -8.88
N SER A 281 -22.45 6.69 -8.19
CA SER A 281 -23.01 7.03 -6.88
C SER A 281 -21.92 7.17 -5.81
N LEU A 282 -20.88 6.34 -5.84
CA LEU A 282 -19.76 6.43 -4.92
C LEU A 282 -18.89 7.66 -5.19
N GLN A 283 -18.71 8.02 -6.46
CA GLN A 283 -17.94 9.20 -6.85
C GLN A 283 -18.61 10.53 -6.48
N LEU A 284 -19.91 10.53 -6.18
CA LEU A 284 -20.63 11.70 -5.70
C LEU A 284 -20.53 11.92 -4.17
N THR A 285 -19.97 10.98 -3.45
CA THR A 285 -19.80 11.06 -1.98
C THR A 285 -18.83 12.17 -1.59
N ARG A 286 -18.92 12.61 -0.32
CA ARG A 286 -17.98 13.57 0.25
C ARG A 286 -16.53 13.05 0.19
N ASP A 287 -16.32 11.78 0.55
CA ASP A 287 -14.98 11.18 0.61
C ASP A 287 -14.32 11.10 -0.75
N ALA A 288 -15.07 10.72 -1.81
CA ALA A 288 -14.56 10.72 -3.17
C ALA A 288 -14.19 12.14 -3.66
N LYS A 289 -14.99 13.15 -3.30
CA LYS A 289 -14.69 14.55 -3.62
C LYS A 289 -13.41 15.02 -2.92
N MET A 290 -13.27 14.72 -1.63
CA MET A 290 -12.07 15.04 -0.85
C MET A 290 -10.81 14.31 -1.35
N ALA A 291 -10.95 13.11 -1.90
CA ALA A 291 -9.84 12.37 -2.49
C ALA A 291 -9.27 13.04 -3.76
N ASN A 292 -10.07 13.86 -4.43
CA ASN A 292 -9.68 14.64 -5.61
C ASN A 292 -9.27 16.10 -5.25
N GLN A 293 -8.95 16.35 -3.99
CA GLN A 293 -8.47 17.64 -3.51
C GLN A 293 -7.13 17.46 -2.76
N ILE A 294 -6.35 18.53 -2.69
CA ILE A 294 -5.12 18.57 -1.89
C ILE A 294 -5.52 18.88 -0.44
N GLY A 295 -5.32 17.92 0.46
CA GLY A 295 -5.56 18.12 1.88
C GLY A 295 -4.38 18.84 2.54
N VAL A 296 -4.65 19.90 3.28
CA VAL A 296 -3.64 20.73 3.95
C VAL A 296 -4.04 20.93 5.41
N GLY A 297 -3.06 20.85 6.32
CA GLY A 297 -3.24 21.12 7.74
C GLY A 297 -3.42 22.61 8.05
N GLU A 298 -3.86 22.92 9.29
CA GLU A 298 -4.16 24.29 9.73
C GLU A 298 -2.95 25.22 9.59
N ASP A 299 -1.77 24.75 9.94
CA ASP A 299 -0.53 25.53 9.91
C ASP A 299 -0.16 26.02 8.48
N LEU A 300 -0.16 25.13 7.52
CA LEU A 300 0.11 25.47 6.12
C LEU A 300 -1.04 26.28 5.49
N PHE A 301 -2.27 26.00 5.92
CA PHE A 301 -3.45 26.72 5.43
C PHE A 301 -3.41 28.19 5.83
N GLU A 302 -3.01 28.49 7.09
CA GLU A 302 -2.78 29.84 7.59
C GLU A 302 -1.55 30.49 6.96
N GLN A 303 -0.42 29.79 6.95
CA GLN A 303 0.86 30.29 6.40
C GLN A 303 0.73 30.77 4.95
N LEU A 304 -0.01 30.05 4.13
CA LEU A 304 -0.24 30.38 2.71
C LEU A 304 -1.49 31.24 2.49
N SER A 305 -2.18 31.63 3.55
CA SER A 305 -3.44 32.39 3.48
C SER A 305 -4.43 31.76 2.49
N LEU A 306 -4.62 30.44 2.62
CA LEU A 306 -5.52 29.67 1.76
C LEU A 306 -6.98 29.83 2.17
N LYS A 307 -7.86 29.60 1.21
CA LYS A 307 -9.31 29.43 1.40
C LYS A 307 -9.72 28.09 0.79
N GLU A 308 -10.81 27.52 1.30
CA GLU A 308 -11.41 26.32 0.70
C GLU A 308 -11.64 26.52 -0.80
N GLY A 309 -11.13 25.56 -1.57
CA GLY A 309 -11.23 25.56 -3.03
C GLY A 309 -10.20 26.40 -3.78
N ASP A 310 -9.31 27.14 -3.09
CA ASP A 310 -8.17 27.79 -3.76
C ASP A 310 -7.37 26.75 -4.54
N LEU A 311 -6.76 27.18 -5.65
CA LEU A 311 -5.84 26.32 -6.40
C LEU A 311 -4.45 26.32 -5.78
N LEU A 312 -3.88 25.14 -5.61
CA LEU A 312 -2.56 24.92 -5.10
C LEU A 312 -1.75 24.12 -6.13
N THR A 313 -0.55 24.60 -6.42
CA THR A 313 0.44 23.86 -7.19
C THR A 313 1.29 23.04 -6.23
N VAL A 314 1.43 21.76 -6.50
CA VAL A 314 2.33 20.85 -5.77
C VAL A 314 3.34 20.30 -6.74
N SER A 315 4.63 20.40 -6.40
CA SER A 315 5.71 19.81 -7.20
C SER A 315 6.44 18.73 -6.42
N GLN A 316 6.68 17.59 -7.07
CA GLN A 316 7.39 16.44 -6.53
C GLN A 316 8.23 15.78 -7.63
N GLU A 317 9.51 15.51 -7.37
CA GLU A 317 10.40 14.81 -8.32
C GLU A 317 10.39 15.41 -9.74
N GLY A 318 10.29 16.74 -9.84
CA GLY A 318 10.22 17.45 -11.12
C GLY A 318 8.88 17.37 -11.85
N LYS A 319 7.86 16.81 -11.22
CA LYS A 319 6.47 16.75 -11.70
C LYS A 319 5.60 17.72 -10.92
N THR A 320 4.57 18.22 -11.55
CA THR A 320 3.70 19.25 -10.99
C THR A 320 2.24 18.87 -11.14
N LEU A 321 1.49 19.10 -10.07
CA LEU A 321 0.05 18.94 -9.99
C LEU A 321 -0.56 20.28 -9.60
N GLU A 322 -1.69 20.64 -10.21
CA GLU A 322 -2.55 21.73 -9.77
C GLU A 322 -3.94 21.22 -9.45
N ALA A 323 -4.41 21.47 -8.23
CA ALA A 323 -5.73 21.06 -7.79
C ALA A 323 -6.27 21.97 -6.68
N SER A 324 -7.58 21.87 -6.42
CA SER A 324 -8.21 22.60 -5.33
C SER A 324 -7.77 22.10 -3.97
N VAL A 325 -7.61 23.00 -3.02
CA VAL A 325 -7.24 22.70 -1.64
C VAL A 325 -8.47 22.52 -0.76
N THR A 326 -8.34 21.66 0.24
CA THR A 326 -9.28 21.51 1.35
C THR A 326 -8.55 21.49 2.69
N LEU A 327 -9.11 22.16 3.70
CA LEU A 327 -8.59 22.10 5.05
C LEU A 327 -8.84 20.71 5.66
N GLN A 328 -7.81 20.12 6.20
CA GLN A 328 -7.91 18.86 6.95
C GLN A 328 -7.40 19.06 8.38
N PRO A 329 -8.28 19.41 9.33
CA PRO A 329 -7.92 19.56 10.73
C PRO A 329 -7.28 18.28 11.28
N GLY A 330 -6.19 18.43 12.03
CA GLY A 330 -5.48 17.31 12.62
C GLY A 330 -4.44 16.65 11.69
N LEU A 331 -4.27 17.10 10.45
CA LEU A 331 -3.12 16.73 9.66
C LEU A 331 -1.86 17.30 10.29
N ALA A 332 -0.81 16.49 10.41
CA ALA A 332 0.44 16.91 11.05
C ALA A 332 1.08 18.08 10.31
N SER A 333 1.77 18.96 11.07
CA SER A 333 2.49 20.08 10.51
C SER A 333 3.47 19.66 9.42
N GLY A 334 3.55 20.44 8.34
CA GLY A 334 4.42 20.13 7.20
C GLY A 334 3.96 18.92 6.36
N VAL A 335 2.71 18.48 6.47
CA VAL A 335 2.18 17.36 5.69
C VAL A 335 1.10 17.85 4.74
N VAL A 336 1.19 17.40 3.49
CA VAL A 336 0.18 17.58 2.44
C VAL A 336 -0.35 16.22 2.04
N ARG A 337 -1.67 16.02 2.14
CA ARG A 337 -2.34 14.78 1.74
C ARG A 337 -2.75 14.85 0.27
N ILE A 338 -2.30 13.89 -0.52
CA ILE A 338 -2.72 13.71 -1.93
C ILE A 338 -2.98 12.22 -2.11
N ALA A 339 -4.24 11.84 -2.09
CA ALA A 339 -4.68 10.43 -2.16
C ALA A 339 -4.19 9.76 -3.46
N VAL A 340 -3.90 8.45 -3.39
CA VAL A 340 -3.58 7.62 -4.56
C VAL A 340 -4.85 7.02 -5.18
N GLY A 341 -4.71 6.42 -6.36
CA GLY A 341 -5.81 5.80 -7.09
C GLY A 341 -6.73 6.79 -7.81
N THR A 342 -6.38 8.07 -7.83
CA THR A 342 -7.15 9.14 -8.50
C THR A 342 -6.42 9.65 -9.74
N GLY A 343 -7.16 10.18 -10.71
CA GLY A 343 -6.53 10.80 -11.89
C GLY A 343 -5.59 11.95 -11.55
N MET A 344 -5.81 12.63 -10.43
CA MET A 344 -4.93 13.67 -9.90
C MET A 344 -3.57 13.09 -9.50
N SER A 345 -3.57 11.96 -8.78
CA SER A 345 -2.34 11.38 -8.25
C SER A 345 -1.39 10.83 -9.33
N THR A 346 -1.91 10.50 -10.52
CA THR A 346 -1.10 10.01 -11.63
C THR A 346 -0.11 11.03 -12.20
N GLN A 347 -0.27 12.30 -11.83
CA GLN A 347 0.61 13.39 -12.27
C GLN A 347 1.89 13.52 -11.43
N LEU A 348 1.91 12.91 -10.24
CA LEU A 348 3.05 12.98 -9.32
C LEU A 348 3.88 11.68 -9.34
N GLY A 349 4.98 11.69 -8.62
CA GLY A 349 5.86 10.54 -8.41
C GLY A 349 5.43 9.68 -7.21
N SER A 350 6.39 9.41 -6.32
CA SER A 350 6.25 8.51 -5.19
C SER A 350 5.14 8.90 -4.21
N MET A 351 4.55 7.90 -3.54
CA MET A 351 3.50 8.11 -2.51
C MET A 351 3.99 8.94 -1.33
N PHE A 352 5.27 8.89 -1.03
CA PHE A 352 5.93 9.63 0.04
C PHE A 352 7.08 10.45 -0.54
N GLY A 353 7.50 11.48 0.17
CA GLY A 353 8.64 12.28 -0.19
C GLY A 353 8.39 13.77 0.00
N GLU A 354 9.43 14.54 -0.20
CA GLU A 354 9.38 16.00 -0.14
C GLU A 354 8.55 16.56 -1.29
N VAL A 355 7.77 17.59 -0.99
CA VAL A 355 7.03 18.38 -1.98
C VAL A 355 7.27 19.87 -1.77
N THR A 356 7.19 20.62 -2.84
CA THR A 356 7.06 22.07 -2.77
C THR A 356 5.64 22.45 -3.12
N ILE A 357 5.10 23.46 -2.44
CA ILE A 357 3.74 23.93 -2.63
C ILE A 357 3.71 25.44 -2.88
N ALA A 358 2.81 25.90 -3.73
CA ALA A 358 2.60 27.32 -4.00
C ALA A 358 1.13 27.59 -4.30
N LYS A 359 0.58 28.65 -3.72
CA LYS A 359 -0.76 29.13 -4.08
C LYS A 359 -0.74 29.68 -5.51
N VAL A 360 -1.68 29.25 -6.33
CA VAL A 360 -1.87 29.79 -7.68
C VAL A 360 -2.43 31.22 -7.58
N ALA A 361 -1.73 32.18 -8.18
CA ALA A 361 -2.26 33.54 -8.24
C ALA A 361 -3.50 33.58 -9.15
N VAL A 362 -4.62 34.01 -8.61
CA VAL A 362 -5.79 34.33 -9.45
C VAL A 362 -5.45 35.59 -10.21
N THR A 363 -5.13 35.48 -11.49
CA THR A 363 -5.10 36.66 -12.39
C THR A 363 -6.51 37.19 -12.48
N ALA A 364 -6.72 38.39 -11.93
CA ALA A 364 -7.98 39.13 -11.96
C ALA A 364 -8.40 39.48 -13.39
#